data_3ca7573e70f71c38b6adf7f64f224f26
#
_entry.id   3ca7573e70f71c38b6adf7f64f224f26
#
_cell.length_a   1.000
_cell.length_b   1.000
_cell.length_c   1.000
_cell.angle_alpha   90.00
_cell.angle_beta   90.00
_cell.angle_gamma   90.00
#
_symmetry.space_group_name_H-M   'P 1'
#
loop_
_entity.id
_entity.type
_entity.pdbx_description
1 polymer ?
#
loop_
_entity_poly.entity_id
_entity_poly.type
_entity_poly.pdbx_seq_one_letter_code
_entity_poly.pdbx_strand_id
1 'polypeptide(L)'
;MLHNPPHRHSLSKRQQGFTLIELLMVIAVILILAGITFGVSRGVQNAQARAKTKAELATISQAIEQFKSRYGDYPWHQGGGGDSTDNNKMLLYALTGRMVLADPSPTDNTTEIAAIEITDQAQIDKNPKFLDDSKFLTTRTGQLTTNLLDPWGNPYIYWYKWDDSPEAWDVFGFHLYSTGPKGRSADTAIKAKINNSSGVFDDDFRDVANAEGIIFAGE
;
A
#
# COMPACT_ATOMS: atom_id res chain seq x y z
N MET A 1 -38.85 -83.97 -23.20
CA MET A 1 -37.67 -83.23 -23.68
C MET A 1 -37.43 -82.04 -22.77
N LEU A 2 -36.49 -82.14 -21.86
CA LEU A 2 -36.18 -81.06 -20.90
C LEU A 2 -35.00 -80.27 -21.47
N HIS A 3 -35.24 -79.06 -21.77
CA HIS A 3 -34.23 -78.08 -22.32
C HIS A 3 -33.46 -77.46 -21.16
N ASN A 4 -32.18 -77.72 -21.05
CA ASN A 4 -31.27 -77.24 -20.02
C ASN A 4 -30.66 -75.90 -20.54
N PRO A 5 -30.82 -74.74 -19.83
CA PRO A 5 -30.25 -73.45 -20.29
C PRO A 5 -28.73 -73.43 -20.02
N PRO A 6 -27.90 -72.74 -20.85
CA PRO A 6 -26.45 -72.66 -20.71
C PRO A 6 -26.06 -71.82 -19.52
N HIS A 7 -25.17 -72.30 -18.66
CA HIS A 7 -24.55 -71.58 -17.60
C HIS A 7 -23.63 -70.48 -18.15
N ARG A 8 -23.96 -69.19 -17.90
CA ARG A 8 -23.07 -68.06 -18.14
C ARG A 8 -21.98 -68.01 -17.09
N HIS A 9 -20.77 -68.34 -17.47
CA HIS A 9 -19.59 -68.06 -16.64
C HIS A 9 -19.35 -66.55 -16.54
N SER A 10 -19.62 -66.01 -15.35
CA SER A 10 -19.24 -64.62 -15.01
C SER A 10 -17.72 -64.61 -14.79
N LEU A 11 -17.01 -63.94 -15.70
CA LEU A 11 -15.60 -63.64 -15.53
C LEU A 11 -15.44 -62.61 -14.40
N SER A 12 -15.08 -63.08 -13.22
CA SER A 12 -14.68 -62.20 -12.10
C SER A 12 -13.46 -61.42 -12.51
N LYS A 13 -13.64 -60.10 -12.74
CA LYS A 13 -12.52 -59.14 -12.90
C LYS A 13 -11.72 -59.16 -11.59
N ARG A 14 -10.50 -59.66 -11.63
CA ARG A 14 -9.56 -59.51 -10.51
C ARG A 14 -9.32 -58.05 -10.28
N GLN A 15 -9.77 -57.53 -9.16
CA GLN A 15 -9.40 -56.22 -8.67
C GLN A 15 -7.93 -56.33 -8.21
N GLN A 16 -7.03 -55.69 -8.94
CA GLN A 16 -5.64 -55.53 -8.51
C GLN A 16 -5.63 -54.44 -7.41
N GLY A 17 -5.31 -54.84 -6.20
CA GLY A 17 -5.08 -53.91 -5.10
C GLY A 17 -3.70 -53.24 -5.23
N PHE A 18 -3.59 -52.02 -4.79
CA PHE A 18 -2.31 -51.30 -4.74
C PHE A 18 -1.35 -52.00 -3.76
N THR A 19 -0.08 -52.06 -4.16
CA THR A 19 0.97 -52.58 -3.28
C THR A 19 1.38 -51.49 -2.27
N LEU A 20 1.82 -51.89 -1.09
CA LEU A 20 2.27 -50.99 -0.03
C LEU A 20 3.46 -50.13 -0.53
N ILE A 21 4.33 -50.66 -1.38
CA ILE A 21 5.47 -49.96 -1.95
C ILE A 21 5.05 -48.92 -2.97
N GLU A 22 4.01 -49.15 -3.77
CA GLU A 22 3.45 -48.18 -4.70
C GLU A 22 2.90 -46.94 -3.96
N LEU A 23 2.18 -47.18 -2.86
CA LEU A 23 1.65 -46.08 -2.03
C LEU A 23 2.78 -45.31 -1.38
N LEU A 24 3.83 -45.99 -0.88
CA LEU A 24 4.98 -45.33 -0.26
C LEU A 24 5.75 -44.48 -1.26
N MET A 25 5.91 -44.97 -2.50
CA MET A 25 6.57 -44.23 -3.57
C MET A 25 5.80 -42.96 -3.94
N VAL A 26 4.48 -43.02 -4.02
CA VAL A 26 3.62 -41.86 -4.33
C VAL A 26 3.70 -40.80 -3.25
N ILE A 27 3.59 -41.18 -1.97
CA ILE A 27 3.70 -40.20 -0.87
C ILE A 27 5.10 -39.60 -0.79
N ALA A 28 6.18 -40.35 -1.08
CA ALA A 28 7.52 -39.80 -1.12
C ALA A 28 7.66 -38.70 -2.21
N VAL A 29 7.13 -38.93 -3.41
CA VAL A 29 7.13 -37.94 -4.50
C VAL A 29 6.31 -36.69 -4.13
N ILE A 30 5.12 -36.88 -3.53
CA ILE A 30 4.27 -35.75 -3.09
C ILE A 30 4.99 -34.94 -2.03
N LEU A 31 5.68 -35.55 -1.07
CA LEU A 31 6.42 -34.83 -0.03
C LEU A 31 7.59 -34.03 -0.61
N ILE A 32 8.31 -34.54 -1.60
CA ILE A 32 9.39 -33.82 -2.28
C ILE A 32 8.81 -32.62 -3.04
N LEU A 33 7.73 -32.82 -3.81
CA LEU A 33 7.09 -31.72 -4.57
C LEU A 33 6.51 -30.65 -3.63
N ALA A 34 5.87 -31.05 -2.53
CA ALA A 34 5.35 -30.13 -1.52
C ALA A 34 6.48 -29.30 -0.90
N GLY A 35 7.61 -29.94 -0.55
CA GLY A 35 8.77 -29.25 0.01
C GLY A 35 9.32 -28.14 -0.89
N ILE A 36 9.43 -28.39 -2.19
CA ILE A 36 9.88 -27.41 -3.17
C ILE A 36 8.86 -26.24 -3.30
N THR A 37 7.56 -26.57 -3.35
CA THR A 37 6.49 -25.57 -3.50
C THR A 37 6.42 -24.61 -2.31
N PHE A 38 6.57 -25.08 -1.09
CA PHE A 38 6.56 -24.24 0.12
C PHE A 38 7.80 -23.35 0.22
N GLY A 39 8.96 -23.79 -0.26
CA GLY A 39 10.20 -23.01 -0.20
C GLY A 39 10.19 -21.77 -1.10
N VAL A 40 9.58 -21.84 -2.27
CA VAL A 40 9.55 -20.73 -3.28
C VAL A 40 8.50 -19.68 -2.96
N SER A 41 7.41 -20.03 -2.27
CA SER A 41 6.22 -19.19 -2.09
C SER A 41 6.50 -17.83 -1.42
N ARG A 42 7.35 -17.75 -0.41
CA ARG A 42 7.63 -16.51 0.34
C ARG A 42 8.39 -15.49 -0.48
N GLY A 43 9.34 -15.91 -1.30
CA GLY A 43 10.12 -15.00 -2.16
C GLY A 43 9.25 -14.35 -3.23
N VAL A 44 8.36 -15.13 -3.85
CA VAL A 44 7.44 -14.64 -4.89
C VAL A 44 6.42 -13.66 -4.31
N GLN A 45 5.86 -13.92 -3.13
CA GLN A 45 4.92 -13.02 -2.47
C GLN A 45 5.56 -11.66 -2.16
N ASN A 46 6.79 -11.63 -1.66
CA ASN A 46 7.49 -10.36 -1.40
C ASN A 46 7.81 -9.60 -2.68
N ALA A 47 8.19 -10.29 -3.76
CA ALA A 47 8.42 -9.65 -5.05
C ALA A 47 7.13 -9.04 -5.63
N GLN A 48 6.01 -9.75 -5.54
CA GLN A 48 4.70 -9.26 -5.95
C GLN A 48 4.25 -8.05 -5.10
N ALA A 49 4.42 -8.11 -3.79
CA ALA A 49 4.11 -7.01 -2.89
C ALA A 49 4.92 -5.75 -3.24
N ARG A 50 6.24 -5.89 -3.49
CA ARG A 50 7.09 -4.77 -3.93
C ARG A 50 6.65 -4.19 -5.26
N ALA A 51 6.34 -5.02 -6.26
CA ALA A 51 5.87 -4.57 -7.57
C ALA A 51 4.53 -3.82 -7.44
N LYS A 52 3.60 -4.34 -6.63
CA LYS A 52 2.33 -3.70 -6.33
C LYS A 52 2.54 -2.34 -5.64
N THR A 53 3.40 -2.27 -4.63
CA THR A 53 3.75 -1.03 -3.93
C THR A 53 4.29 0.03 -4.88
N LYS A 54 5.19 -0.31 -5.79
CA LYS A 54 5.70 0.64 -6.79
C LYS A 54 4.60 1.18 -7.69
N ALA A 55 3.68 0.34 -8.14
CA ALA A 55 2.53 0.75 -8.95
C ALA A 55 1.57 1.65 -8.17
N GLU A 56 1.31 1.34 -6.90
CA GLU A 56 0.46 2.14 -6.02
C GLU A 56 1.10 3.50 -5.71
N LEU A 57 2.40 3.55 -5.40
CA LEU A 57 3.14 4.80 -5.20
C LEU A 57 3.11 5.69 -6.45
N ALA A 58 3.29 5.12 -7.64
CA ALA A 58 3.18 5.86 -8.88
C ALA A 58 1.76 6.44 -9.08
N THR A 59 0.72 5.67 -8.75
CA THR A 59 -0.67 6.12 -8.84
C THR A 59 -0.96 7.26 -7.86
N ILE A 60 -0.50 7.15 -6.61
CA ILE A 60 -0.64 8.20 -5.60
C ILE A 60 0.12 9.46 -6.03
N SER A 61 1.37 9.33 -6.50
CA SER A 61 2.16 10.46 -7.00
C SER A 61 1.47 11.18 -8.14
N GLN A 62 0.90 10.45 -9.10
CA GLN A 62 0.14 11.04 -10.20
C GLN A 62 -1.09 11.81 -9.69
N ALA A 63 -1.79 11.29 -8.69
CA ALA A 63 -2.93 11.98 -8.08
C ALA A 63 -2.50 13.26 -7.34
N ILE A 64 -1.35 13.24 -6.66
CA ILE A 64 -0.76 14.42 -6.00
C ILE A 64 -0.39 15.50 -7.03
N GLU A 65 0.21 15.12 -8.16
CA GLU A 65 0.54 16.06 -9.24
C GLU A 65 -0.74 16.66 -9.90
N GLN A 66 -1.78 15.85 -10.07
CA GLN A 66 -3.08 16.36 -10.55
C GLN A 66 -3.71 17.34 -9.57
N PHE A 67 -3.61 17.07 -8.27
CA PHE A 67 -4.03 18.00 -7.21
C PHE A 67 -3.29 19.32 -7.32
N LYS A 68 -1.94 19.28 -7.39
CA LYS A 68 -1.11 20.49 -7.58
C LYS A 68 -1.47 21.25 -8.85
N SER A 69 -1.69 20.57 -9.96
CA SER A 69 -2.08 21.18 -11.23
C SER A 69 -3.40 21.96 -11.11
N ARG A 70 -4.32 21.52 -10.25
CA ARG A 70 -5.61 22.17 -10.05
C ARG A 70 -5.57 23.29 -9.02
N TYR A 71 -4.83 23.11 -7.93
CA TYR A 71 -4.85 23.98 -6.76
C TYR A 71 -3.60 24.85 -6.60
N GLY A 72 -2.56 24.61 -7.40
CA GLY A 72 -1.33 25.40 -7.43
C GLY A 72 -0.22 24.91 -6.52
N ASP A 73 -0.55 24.13 -5.49
CA ASP A 73 0.43 23.54 -4.57
C ASP A 73 0.06 22.09 -4.20
N TYR A 74 1.00 21.38 -3.58
CA TYR A 74 0.77 20.03 -3.07
C TYR A 74 -0.11 20.07 -1.81
N PRO A 75 -0.81 18.96 -1.48
CA PRO A 75 -1.59 18.89 -0.26
C PRO A 75 -0.71 19.11 0.98
N TRP A 76 -1.04 20.07 1.82
CA TRP A 76 -0.38 20.26 3.11
C TRP A 76 -1.34 20.86 4.12
N HIS A 77 -1.03 20.74 5.40
CA HIS A 77 -1.86 21.22 6.51
C HIS A 77 -0.98 22.01 7.49
N GLN A 78 -1.38 23.23 7.79
CA GLN A 78 -0.72 24.04 8.80
C GLN A 78 -1.08 23.54 10.21
N GLY A 79 -0.10 23.44 11.10
CA GLY A 79 -0.29 23.05 12.49
C GLY A 79 -0.41 21.54 12.73
N GLY A 80 -0.07 20.71 11.75
CA GLY A 80 0.09 19.27 11.92
C GLY A 80 1.38 18.97 12.69
N GLY A 81 1.35 19.12 14.00
CA GLY A 81 2.50 18.89 14.87
C GLY A 81 3.06 17.49 14.76
N GLY A 82 3.95 17.25 13.83
CA GLY A 82 4.95 16.19 13.87
C GLY A 82 4.48 14.74 13.75
N ASP A 83 3.21 14.43 13.55
CA ASP A 83 2.78 13.05 13.35
C ASP A 83 2.46 12.75 11.87
N SER A 84 3.24 11.84 11.28
CA SER A 84 3.00 11.33 9.92
C SER A 84 1.58 10.79 9.72
N THR A 85 0.89 10.44 10.78
CA THR A 85 -0.48 9.93 10.74
C THR A 85 -1.46 11.00 10.26
N ASP A 86 -1.29 12.24 10.70
CA ASP A 86 -2.14 13.36 10.29
C ASP A 86 -1.89 13.76 8.84
N ASN A 87 -0.63 13.75 8.40
CA ASN A 87 -0.27 14.03 7.01
C ASN A 87 -0.82 12.97 6.03
N ASN A 88 -0.78 11.70 6.42
CA ASN A 88 -1.30 10.61 5.60
C ASN A 88 -2.84 10.67 5.49
N LYS A 89 -3.51 10.99 6.58
CA LYS A 89 -4.96 11.21 6.60
C LYS A 89 -5.33 12.42 5.73
N MET A 90 -4.62 13.51 5.88
CA MET A 90 -4.80 14.73 5.10
C MET A 90 -4.61 14.45 3.60
N LEU A 91 -3.53 13.76 3.23
CA LEU A 91 -3.29 13.36 1.84
C LEU A 91 -4.47 12.58 1.27
N LEU A 92 -4.94 11.54 1.98
CA LEU A 92 -6.09 10.76 1.54
C LEU A 92 -7.32 11.64 1.32
N TYR A 93 -7.61 12.54 2.25
CA TYR A 93 -8.79 13.42 2.17
C TYR A 93 -8.68 14.41 1.02
N ALA A 94 -7.51 14.99 0.81
CA ALA A 94 -7.24 15.88 -0.32
C ALA A 94 -7.45 15.16 -1.67
N LEU A 95 -6.96 13.93 -1.80
CA LEU A 95 -7.04 13.17 -3.05
C LEU A 95 -8.43 12.57 -3.31
N THR A 96 -9.25 12.35 -2.27
CA THR A 96 -10.59 11.74 -2.39
C THR A 96 -11.74 12.75 -2.35
N GLY A 97 -11.43 14.05 -2.38
CA GLY A 97 -12.45 15.12 -2.37
C GLY A 97 -13.06 15.41 -1.00
N ARG A 98 -12.47 14.87 0.08
CA ARG A 98 -12.92 15.09 1.47
C ARG A 98 -12.28 16.31 2.12
N MET A 99 -11.49 17.05 1.37
CA MET A 99 -10.88 18.30 1.79
C MET A 99 -11.19 19.40 0.78
N VAL A 100 -11.47 20.60 1.30
CA VAL A 100 -11.48 21.84 0.52
C VAL A 100 -10.28 22.65 0.96
N LEU A 101 -9.58 23.24 -0.01
CA LEU A 101 -8.67 24.32 0.25
C LEU A 101 -9.53 25.57 0.49
N ALA A 102 -9.47 26.12 1.70
CA ALA A 102 -10.08 27.42 1.96
C ALA A 102 -9.29 28.47 1.20
N ASP A 103 -9.99 29.38 0.51
CA ASP A 103 -9.36 30.59 0.00
C ASP A 103 -8.65 31.31 1.17
N PRO A 104 -7.43 31.80 0.94
CA PRO A 104 -6.73 32.57 1.96
C PRO A 104 -7.64 33.71 2.43
N SER A 105 -7.77 33.84 3.74
CA SER A 105 -8.56 34.92 4.32
C SER A 105 -8.08 36.29 3.76
N PRO A 106 -8.94 37.13 3.19
CA PRO A 106 -8.53 38.40 2.59
C PRO A 106 -7.95 39.39 3.62
N THR A 107 -7.94 39.05 4.90
CA THR A 107 -7.43 39.87 6.00
C THR A 107 -6.03 39.51 6.45
N ASP A 108 -5.50 38.34 6.02
CA ASP A 108 -4.16 37.93 6.37
C ASP A 108 -3.37 37.64 5.09
N ASN A 109 -2.27 38.36 4.91
CA ASN A 109 -1.40 38.27 3.73
C ASN A 109 -0.62 36.93 3.65
N THR A 110 -1.03 35.94 4.43
CA THR A 110 -0.50 34.61 4.42
C THR A 110 -1.25 33.79 3.37
N THR A 111 -0.52 33.32 2.36
CA THR A 111 -1.01 32.41 1.31
C THR A 111 -1.24 31.00 1.89
N GLU A 112 -1.94 30.93 3.01
CA GLU A 112 -2.16 29.67 3.72
C GLU A 112 -3.40 28.97 3.18
N ILE A 113 -3.17 27.93 2.42
CA ILE A 113 -4.22 27.01 2.00
C ILE A 113 -4.59 26.16 3.20
N ALA A 114 -5.55 26.60 4.03
CA ALA A 114 -6.09 25.78 5.10
C ALA A 114 -6.90 24.64 4.51
N ALA A 115 -6.50 23.43 4.76
CA ALA A 115 -7.28 22.26 4.38
C ALA A 115 -8.41 22.05 5.39
N ILE A 116 -9.66 22.16 4.96
CA ILE A 116 -10.85 21.94 5.79
C ILE A 116 -11.42 20.56 5.48
N GLU A 117 -11.52 19.70 6.51
CA GLU A 117 -12.19 18.40 6.38
C GLU A 117 -13.68 18.58 6.12
N ILE A 118 -14.19 17.96 5.05
CA ILE A 118 -15.61 17.92 4.73
C ILE A 118 -16.20 16.62 5.20
N THR A 119 -17.24 16.70 6.02
CA THR A 119 -17.99 15.55 6.52
C THR A 119 -19.31 15.31 5.78
N ASP A 120 -19.80 16.32 5.06
CA ASP A 120 -21.04 16.22 4.27
C ASP A 120 -20.81 15.46 2.96
N GLN A 121 -21.43 14.29 2.82
CA GLN A 121 -21.31 13.43 1.65
C GLN A 121 -21.74 14.13 0.35
N ALA A 122 -22.76 15.00 0.41
CA ALA A 122 -23.23 15.72 -0.77
C ALA A 122 -22.21 16.76 -1.28
N GLN A 123 -21.38 17.29 -0.39
CA GLN A 123 -20.26 18.15 -0.77
C GLN A 123 -19.07 17.32 -1.29
N ILE A 124 -18.73 16.21 -0.63
CA ILE A 124 -17.68 15.28 -1.06
C ILE A 124 -17.92 14.80 -2.49
N ASP A 125 -19.18 14.50 -2.85
CA ASP A 125 -19.54 14.00 -4.18
C ASP A 125 -19.43 15.05 -5.29
N LYS A 126 -19.44 16.33 -4.93
CA LYS A 126 -19.23 17.47 -5.87
C LYS A 126 -17.78 17.82 -6.06
N ASN A 127 -16.91 17.44 -5.13
CA ASN A 127 -15.51 17.76 -5.20
C ASN A 127 -14.75 16.90 -6.22
N PRO A 128 -13.70 17.42 -6.83
CA PRO A 128 -12.85 16.62 -7.69
C PRO A 128 -12.19 15.51 -6.88
N LYS A 129 -12.22 14.30 -7.43
CA LYS A 129 -11.54 13.13 -6.89
C LYS A 129 -10.37 12.82 -7.79
N PHE A 130 -9.18 12.80 -7.24
CA PHE A 130 -7.92 12.51 -7.96
C PHE A 130 -7.51 11.06 -7.78
N LEU A 131 -8.01 10.39 -6.73
CA LEU A 131 -7.70 9.02 -6.39
C LEU A 131 -8.96 8.22 -6.09
N ASP A 132 -9.03 7.00 -6.62
CA ASP A 132 -10.05 6.01 -6.27
C ASP A 132 -9.50 5.12 -5.15
N ASP A 133 -9.87 5.43 -3.90
CA ASP A 133 -9.39 4.73 -2.70
C ASP A 133 -9.89 3.28 -2.60
N SER A 134 -10.92 2.90 -3.38
CA SER A 134 -11.45 1.53 -3.41
C SER A 134 -10.45 0.49 -3.94
N LYS A 135 -9.44 0.93 -4.68
CA LYS A 135 -8.38 0.10 -5.25
C LYS A 135 -7.23 -0.19 -4.30
N PHE A 136 -7.22 0.45 -3.15
CA PHE A 136 -6.16 0.35 -2.14
C PHE A 136 -6.62 -0.41 -0.92
N LEU A 137 -5.67 -0.98 -0.21
CA LEU A 137 -5.90 -1.36 1.18
C LEU A 137 -6.01 -0.09 2.01
N THR A 138 -6.96 -0.06 2.94
CA THR A 138 -7.22 1.14 3.75
C THR A 138 -7.49 0.77 5.20
N THR A 139 -7.09 1.65 6.13
CA THR A 139 -7.60 1.61 7.50
C THR A 139 -8.88 2.42 7.60
N ARG A 140 -9.74 2.01 8.54
CA ARG A 140 -10.98 2.73 8.85
C ARG A 140 -11.05 3.00 10.35
N THR A 141 -11.49 4.21 10.67
CA THR A 141 -11.89 4.57 12.04
C THR A 141 -13.38 4.89 12.00
N GLY A 142 -14.18 3.97 12.55
CA GLY A 142 -15.63 4.00 12.36
C GLY A 142 -16.02 3.77 10.90
N GLN A 143 -16.73 4.74 10.29
CA GLN A 143 -17.10 4.69 8.88
C GLN A 143 -16.11 5.43 7.95
N LEU A 144 -15.12 6.10 8.50
CA LEU A 144 -14.17 6.92 7.75
C LEU A 144 -12.92 6.13 7.40
N THR A 145 -12.51 6.17 6.14
CA THR A 145 -11.19 5.71 5.69
C THR A 145 -10.15 6.72 6.13
N THR A 146 -9.11 6.28 6.80
CA THR A 146 -8.12 7.18 7.40
C THR A 146 -6.75 7.14 6.73
N ASN A 147 -6.31 6.00 6.23
CA ASN A 147 -5.02 5.87 5.57
C ASN A 147 -5.07 4.90 4.41
N LEU A 148 -4.24 5.15 3.39
CA LEU A 148 -3.87 4.18 2.37
C LEU A 148 -2.79 3.26 2.93
N LEU A 149 -2.93 1.96 2.71
CA LEU A 149 -1.98 0.95 3.19
C LEU A 149 -1.27 0.27 2.04
N ASP A 150 0.00 -0.03 2.26
CA ASP A 150 0.79 -0.88 1.40
C ASP A 150 0.37 -2.37 1.51
N PRO A 151 0.88 -3.28 0.66
CA PRO A 151 0.54 -4.70 0.69
C PRO A 151 0.92 -5.43 1.98
N TRP A 152 1.78 -4.87 2.82
CA TRP A 152 2.13 -5.40 4.14
C TRP A 152 1.26 -4.85 5.26
N GLY A 153 0.33 -3.91 4.94
CA GLY A 153 -0.59 -3.32 5.90
C GLY A 153 -0.04 -2.09 6.62
N ASN A 154 1.07 -1.52 6.16
CA ASN A 154 1.61 -0.29 6.71
C ASN A 154 1.10 0.92 5.93
N PRO A 155 0.88 2.09 6.57
CA PRO A 155 0.46 3.28 5.86
C PRO A 155 1.57 3.76 4.89
N TYR A 156 1.15 4.26 3.72
CA TYR A 156 2.01 5.08 2.87
C TYR A 156 2.32 6.37 3.59
N ILE A 157 3.59 6.78 3.58
CA ILE A 157 4.07 7.97 4.29
C ILE A 157 4.23 9.10 3.29
N TYR A 158 3.63 10.23 3.62
CA TYR A 158 3.69 11.45 2.83
C TYR A 158 4.23 12.60 3.66
N TRP A 159 5.18 13.36 3.08
CA TRP A 159 5.79 14.52 3.71
C TRP A 159 5.90 15.68 2.73
N TYR A 160 5.34 16.80 3.11
CA TYR A 160 5.47 18.06 2.40
C TYR A 160 5.20 19.21 3.36
N LYS A 161 6.12 20.18 3.45
CA LYS A 161 6.02 21.37 4.30
C LYS A 161 5.52 21.03 5.71
N TRP A 162 6.25 20.15 6.37
CA TRP A 162 5.80 19.52 7.61
C TRP A 162 5.71 20.46 8.81
N ASP A 163 6.59 21.44 8.91
CA ASP A 163 6.81 22.21 10.13
C ASP A 163 5.99 23.51 10.15
N ASP A 164 5.99 24.18 11.32
CA ASP A 164 5.45 25.53 11.50
C ASP A 164 6.15 26.60 10.62
N SER A 165 7.18 26.19 9.88
CA SER A 165 7.97 27.01 8.95
C SER A 165 7.94 26.43 7.54
N PRO A 166 6.78 26.48 6.84
CA PRO A 166 6.64 25.92 5.48
C PRO A 166 7.59 26.57 4.45
N GLU A 167 8.07 27.77 4.72
CA GLU A 167 9.06 28.48 3.92
C GLU A 167 10.47 27.88 3.98
N ALA A 168 10.76 27.07 5.01
CA ALA A 168 12.05 26.39 5.15
C ALA A 168 12.18 25.11 4.30
N TRP A 169 11.11 24.73 3.57
CA TRP A 169 11.12 23.54 2.74
C TRP A 169 11.98 23.74 1.49
N ASP A 170 13.14 23.06 1.44
CA ASP A 170 14.16 23.24 0.39
C ASP A 170 14.12 22.16 -0.70
N VAL A 171 13.26 21.14 -0.54
CA VAL A 171 13.16 20.05 -1.51
C VAL A 171 12.16 20.39 -2.61
N PHE A 172 12.56 20.18 -3.85
CA PHE A 172 11.63 20.30 -4.97
C PHE A 172 10.66 19.13 -4.99
N GLY A 173 9.43 19.36 -4.54
CA GLY A 173 8.37 18.35 -4.50
C GLY A 173 8.06 17.85 -3.09
N PHE A 174 7.67 16.61 -2.99
CA PHE A 174 7.24 15.94 -1.76
C PHE A 174 7.99 14.60 -1.58
N HIS A 175 7.97 14.07 -0.36
CA HIS A 175 8.40 12.71 -0.11
C HIS A 175 7.20 11.79 0.01
N LEU A 176 7.22 10.68 -0.72
CA LEU A 176 6.21 9.63 -0.64
C LEU A 176 6.90 8.26 -0.67
N TYR A 177 6.65 7.44 0.32
CA TYR A 177 7.27 6.12 0.41
C TYR A 177 6.41 5.10 1.18
N SER A 178 6.75 3.82 0.98
CA SER A 178 6.27 2.69 1.78
C SER A 178 7.40 2.21 2.67
N THR A 179 7.08 1.87 3.89
CA THR A 179 8.01 1.29 4.87
C THR A 179 8.27 -0.20 4.63
N GLY A 180 7.62 -0.78 3.64
CA GLY A 180 7.80 -2.18 3.27
C GLY A 180 7.48 -3.16 4.41
N PRO A 181 8.09 -4.35 4.39
CA PRO A 181 7.78 -5.40 5.37
C PRO A 181 8.21 -5.10 6.80
N LYS A 182 9.12 -4.12 7.01
CA LYS A 182 9.61 -3.74 8.35
C LYS A 182 8.72 -2.72 9.06
N GLY A 183 7.85 -2.02 8.32
CA GLY A 183 6.84 -1.13 8.89
C GLY A 183 7.43 -0.01 9.76
N ARG A 184 6.91 0.12 10.98
CA ARG A 184 7.25 1.23 11.90
C ARG A 184 8.74 1.37 12.19
N SER A 185 9.51 0.28 12.24
CA SER A 185 10.96 0.37 12.50
C SER A 185 11.69 1.05 11.34
N ALA A 186 11.30 0.74 10.11
CA ALA A 186 11.82 1.39 8.91
C ALA A 186 11.44 2.88 8.86
N ASP A 187 10.20 3.23 9.19
CA ASP A 187 9.74 4.62 9.28
C ASP A 187 10.56 5.43 10.30
N THR A 188 10.80 4.88 11.48
CA THR A 188 11.64 5.53 12.50
C THR A 188 13.08 5.74 12.02
N ALA A 189 13.65 4.74 11.35
CA ALA A 189 15.02 4.82 10.86
C ALA A 189 15.17 5.89 9.78
N ILE A 190 14.22 5.99 8.83
CA ILE A 190 14.31 6.99 7.75
C ILE A 190 13.98 8.40 8.24
N LYS A 191 13.04 8.55 9.17
CA LYS A 191 12.71 9.83 9.79
C LYS A 191 13.90 10.47 10.50
N ALA A 192 14.77 9.66 11.10
CA ALA A 192 16.02 10.14 11.69
C ALA A 192 17.02 10.70 10.68
N LYS A 193 16.79 10.47 9.38
CA LYS A 193 17.61 10.91 8.25
C LYS A 193 17.01 12.05 7.45
N ILE A 194 15.88 12.58 7.87
CA ILE A 194 15.22 13.73 7.24
C ILE A 194 15.35 14.92 8.15
N ASN A 195 15.80 16.04 7.62
CA ASN A 195 15.64 17.32 8.29
C ASN A 195 14.16 17.74 8.20
N ASN A 196 13.47 17.79 9.32
CA ASN A 196 12.03 18.01 9.37
C ASN A 196 11.60 19.34 8.75
N SER A 197 12.38 20.40 8.94
CA SER A 197 12.02 21.73 8.43
C SER A 197 12.30 21.88 6.93
N SER A 198 13.49 21.45 6.48
CA SER A 198 13.90 21.60 5.07
C SER A 198 13.47 20.44 4.16
N GLY A 199 13.11 19.31 4.72
CA GLY A 199 12.81 18.09 3.96
C GLY A 199 14.04 17.40 3.36
N VAL A 200 15.24 17.94 3.58
CA VAL A 200 16.48 17.40 3.02
C VAL A 200 16.89 16.14 3.74
N PHE A 201 17.29 15.12 2.98
CA PHE A 201 17.84 13.89 3.52
C PHE A 201 19.34 14.01 3.81
N ASP A 202 19.81 13.32 4.84
CA ASP A 202 21.23 13.11 5.10
C ASP A 202 21.90 12.29 3.97
N ASP A 203 23.22 12.41 3.82
CA ASP A 203 23.96 11.77 2.74
C ASP A 203 23.87 10.24 2.74
N ASP A 204 23.68 9.62 3.92
CA ASP A 204 23.59 8.17 4.09
C ASP A 204 22.13 7.60 4.05
N PHE A 205 21.13 8.44 3.75
CA PHE A 205 19.73 8.01 3.78
C PHE A 205 19.43 6.83 2.85
N ARG A 206 20.12 6.77 1.69
CA ARG A 206 19.92 5.68 0.70
C ARG A 206 20.37 4.33 1.25
N ASP A 207 21.45 4.31 2.02
CA ASP A 207 21.95 3.08 2.63
C ASP A 207 20.98 2.59 3.70
N VAL A 208 20.45 3.50 4.52
CA VAL A 208 19.40 3.20 5.51
C VAL A 208 18.12 2.73 4.81
N ALA A 209 17.65 3.43 3.78
CA ALA A 209 16.45 3.06 3.05
C ALA A 209 16.56 1.65 2.44
N ASN A 210 17.68 1.33 1.81
CA ASN A 210 17.95 0.00 1.24
C ASN A 210 18.01 -1.09 2.32
N ALA A 211 18.73 -0.85 3.41
CA ALA A 211 18.84 -1.78 4.53
C ALA A 211 17.48 -2.05 5.20
N GLU A 212 16.64 -1.03 5.32
CA GLU A 212 15.31 -1.12 5.87
C GLU A 212 14.26 -1.63 4.86
N GLY A 213 14.57 -1.65 3.57
CA GLY A 213 13.68 -2.13 2.50
C GLY A 213 12.55 -1.16 2.15
N ILE A 214 12.79 0.13 2.38
CA ILE A 214 11.89 1.23 2.02
C ILE A 214 11.79 1.35 0.50
N ILE A 215 10.62 1.73 0.02
CA ILE A 215 10.34 1.91 -1.40
C ILE A 215 9.82 3.34 -1.60
N PHE A 216 10.59 4.15 -2.31
CA PHE A 216 10.20 5.53 -2.64
C PHE A 216 9.38 5.59 -3.93
N ALA A 217 8.55 6.61 -4.04
CA ALA A 217 7.90 6.95 -5.29
C ALA A 217 8.95 7.43 -6.32
N GLY A 218 8.85 6.91 -7.56
CA GLY A 218 9.79 7.25 -8.63
C GLY A 218 11.02 6.36 -8.75
N GLU A 219 11.13 5.29 -7.93
CA GLU A 219 12.18 4.27 -8.03
C GLU A 219 11.80 3.00 -8.80
#